data_bab319c25c3b983f9807cadce99899b7
#
_entry.id   bab319c25c3b983f9807cadce99899b7
#
_cell.length_a   1.000
_cell.length_b   1.000
_cell.length_c   1.000
_cell.angle_alpha   90.00
_cell.angle_beta   90.00
_cell.angle_gamma   90.00
#
_symmetry.space_group_name_H-M   'P 1'
#
loop_
_entity.id
_entity.type
_entity.pdbx_description
1 polymer ?
#
loop_
_entity_poly.entity_id
_entity_poly.type
_entity_poly.pdbx_seq_one_letter_code
_entity_poly.pdbx_strand_id
1 'polypeptide(L)'
;MNKFEDIRGVAFDLDGTLVDSAPGLAAAVDMALYALELPVAGEERVITWIGNGADVLMERALTWARQERATLRKTMGKPPVDDDIPAEEQVRILRKLFDRYYGEVAEEGTFLFPHVADTLGALQAKGLPLGLVTNKPTPFVAPLLEALDIAKYFSVVIGGDDVQNKKPHPDPLLLVAERMGIAPQQMLFVGDSRNDIQAAKEIGRATHAMIFRRQKRQVAHPLA
;
A
#
# COMPACT_ATOMS: atom_id res chain seq x y z
N MET A 1 -20.41 6.66 -27.68
CA MET A 1 -19.07 7.27 -27.44
C MET A 1 -18.30 6.34 -26.56
N ASN A 2 -17.13 5.92 -27.01
CA ASN A 2 -16.24 5.02 -26.27
C ASN A 2 -15.66 5.83 -25.11
N LYS A 3 -15.84 5.40 -23.87
CA LYS A 3 -15.42 6.16 -22.66
C LYS A 3 -13.89 6.39 -22.54
N PHE A 4 -13.09 5.80 -23.42
CA PHE A 4 -11.63 5.80 -23.36
C PHE A 4 -10.94 6.46 -24.58
N GLU A 5 -11.70 7.18 -25.43
CA GLU A 5 -11.14 7.78 -26.68
C GLU A 5 -10.09 8.87 -26.41
N ASP A 6 -10.15 9.55 -25.26
CA ASP A 6 -9.27 10.66 -24.90
C ASP A 6 -8.15 10.29 -23.91
N ILE A 7 -7.97 9.01 -23.58
CA ILE A 7 -6.93 8.59 -22.63
C ILE A 7 -5.56 8.70 -23.30
N ARG A 8 -4.66 9.43 -22.66
CA ARG A 8 -3.28 9.70 -23.10
C ARG A 8 -2.21 9.10 -22.18
N GLY A 9 -2.59 8.60 -21.01
CA GLY A 9 -1.70 7.93 -20.06
C GLY A 9 -2.46 7.13 -19.04
N VAL A 10 -1.76 6.20 -18.39
CA VAL A 10 -2.35 5.34 -17.35
C VAL A 10 -1.49 5.43 -16.11
N ALA A 11 -2.10 5.68 -14.96
CA ALA A 11 -1.43 5.62 -13.67
C ALA A 11 -2.03 4.49 -12.81
N PHE A 12 -1.19 3.87 -12.01
CA PHE A 12 -1.56 2.72 -11.18
C PHE A 12 -1.24 2.98 -9.71
N ASP A 13 -2.08 2.50 -8.82
CA ASP A 13 -1.67 2.21 -7.46
C ASP A 13 -0.79 0.94 -7.44
N LEU A 14 -0.09 0.70 -6.33
CA LEU A 14 0.85 -0.41 -6.17
C LEU A 14 0.23 -1.55 -5.33
N ASP A 15 0.09 -1.31 -4.02
CA ASP A 15 -0.29 -2.33 -3.04
C ASP A 15 -1.77 -2.71 -3.17
N GLY A 16 -2.07 -3.93 -3.59
CA GLY A 16 -3.43 -4.41 -3.86
C GLY A 16 -3.89 -4.24 -5.30
N THR A 17 -3.15 -3.48 -6.12
CA THR A 17 -3.45 -3.23 -7.54
C THR A 17 -2.48 -3.97 -8.45
N LEU A 18 -1.20 -3.72 -8.35
CA LEU A 18 -0.16 -4.37 -9.12
C LEU A 18 0.48 -5.54 -8.36
N VAL A 19 0.55 -5.41 -7.03
CA VAL A 19 1.23 -6.38 -6.18
C VAL A 19 0.37 -6.81 -4.99
N ASP A 20 0.53 -8.06 -4.58
CA ASP A 20 0.15 -8.55 -3.27
C ASP A 20 1.34 -8.39 -2.32
N SER A 21 1.33 -7.33 -1.54
CA SER A 21 2.34 -7.00 -0.53
C SER A 21 1.92 -7.39 0.90
N ALA A 22 0.74 -7.97 1.06
CA ALA A 22 0.20 -8.29 2.39
C ALA A 22 1.09 -9.21 3.21
N PRO A 23 1.72 -10.27 2.66
CA PRO A 23 2.60 -11.14 3.43
C PRO A 23 3.81 -10.40 4.01
N GLY A 24 4.51 -9.60 3.20
CA GLY A 24 5.69 -8.84 3.63
C GLY A 24 5.33 -7.75 4.65
N LEU A 25 4.22 -7.03 4.43
CA LEU A 25 3.75 -6.03 5.38
C LEU A 25 3.35 -6.66 6.71
N ALA A 26 2.65 -7.80 6.67
CA ALA A 26 2.25 -8.51 7.89
C ALA A 26 3.45 -9.03 8.67
N ALA A 27 4.42 -9.63 7.99
CA ALA A 27 5.65 -10.11 8.62
C ALA A 27 6.39 -8.95 9.32
N ALA A 28 6.57 -7.81 8.65
CA ALA A 28 7.23 -6.66 9.23
C ALA A 28 6.48 -6.06 10.43
N VAL A 29 5.14 -5.97 10.36
CA VAL A 29 4.30 -5.52 11.47
C VAL A 29 4.47 -6.46 12.67
N ASP A 30 4.39 -7.77 12.45
CA ASP A 30 4.46 -8.76 13.52
C ASP A 30 5.87 -8.79 14.15
N MET A 31 6.93 -8.67 13.36
CA MET A 31 8.29 -8.55 13.88
C MET A 31 8.47 -7.28 14.73
N ALA A 32 7.90 -6.16 14.28
CA ALA A 32 7.96 -4.90 15.03
C ALA A 32 7.17 -4.96 16.34
N LEU A 33 5.96 -5.55 16.34
CA LEU A 33 5.17 -5.77 17.54
C LEU A 33 5.87 -6.72 18.50
N TYR A 34 6.43 -7.82 18.00
CA TYR A 34 7.16 -8.79 18.80
C TYR A 34 8.39 -8.16 19.50
N ALA A 35 9.12 -7.30 18.79
CA ALA A 35 10.26 -6.57 19.36
C ALA A 35 9.90 -5.63 20.51
N LEU A 36 8.62 -5.24 20.62
CA LEU A 36 8.06 -4.46 21.73
C LEU A 36 7.33 -5.33 22.77
N GLU A 37 7.48 -6.64 22.71
CA GLU A 37 6.77 -7.60 23.59
C GLU A 37 5.24 -7.45 23.52
N LEU A 38 4.72 -7.07 22.34
CA LEU A 38 3.30 -6.93 22.07
C LEU A 38 2.77 -8.16 21.31
N PRO A 39 1.47 -8.46 21.44
CA PRO A 39 0.84 -9.51 20.64
C PRO A 39 1.00 -9.25 19.15
N VAL A 40 1.32 -10.28 18.37
CA VAL A 40 1.39 -10.24 16.91
C VAL A 40 0.00 -10.32 16.30
N ALA A 41 -0.21 -9.62 15.19
CA ALA A 41 -1.53 -9.44 14.60
C ALA A 41 -1.93 -10.51 13.58
N GLY A 42 -0.94 -11.02 12.84
CA GLY A 42 -1.13 -11.94 11.72
C GLY A 42 -1.65 -11.28 10.44
N GLU A 43 -1.42 -11.96 9.32
CA GLU A 43 -1.71 -11.43 7.97
C GLU A 43 -3.19 -11.06 7.79
N GLU A 44 -4.12 -11.89 8.24
CA GLU A 44 -5.57 -11.64 8.06
C GLU A 44 -6.03 -10.32 8.66
N ARG A 45 -5.40 -9.90 9.75
CA ARG A 45 -5.72 -8.63 10.41
C ARG A 45 -5.00 -7.47 9.76
N VAL A 46 -3.70 -7.62 9.51
CA VAL A 46 -2.88 -6.57 8.90
C VAL A 46 -3.42 -6.13 7.54
N ILE A 47 -3.93 -7.08 6.74
CA ILE A 47 -4.59 -6.78 5.46
C ILE A 47 -5.70 -5.72 5.60
N THR A 48 -6.44 -5.72 6.70
CA THR A 48 -7.54 -4.75 6.91
C THR A 48 -7.05 -3.34 7.21
N TRP A 49 -5.77 -3.17 7.50
CA TRP A 49 -5.16 -1.90 7.87
C TRP A 49 -4.37 -1.23 6.74
N ILE A 50 -4.05 -1.98 5.67
CA ILE A 50 -3.25 -1.51 4.53
C ILE A 50 -4.01 -0.46 3.71
N GLY A 51 -3.27 0.46 3.05
CA GLY A 51 -3.78 1.41 2.07
C GLY A 51 -3.68 2.88 2.47
N ASN A 52 -3.47 3.20 3.77
CA ASN A 52 -3.38 4.57 4.26
C ASN A 52 -1.93 5.04 4.55
N GLY A 53 -0.93 4.25 4.13
CA GLY A 53 0.48 4.51 4.43
C GLY A 53 0.93 3.90 5.77
N ALA A 54 2.26 3.90 5.98
CA ALA A 54 2.87 3.17 7.08
C ALA A 54 2.56 3.77 8.45
N ASP A 55 2.40 5.08 8.57
CA ASP A 55 2.10 5.74 9.85
C ASP A 55 0.75 5.28 10.41
N VAL A 56 -0.29 5.34 9.56
CA VAL A 56 -1.64 4.86 9.92
C VAL A 56 -1.65 3.35 10.19
N LEU A 57 -0.85 2.58 9.45
CA LEU A 57 -0.67 1.15 9.69
C LEU A 57 -0.13 0.91 11.11
N MET A 58 0.90 1.64 11.52
CA MET A 58 1.50 1.52 12.86
C MET A 58 0.55 1.96 13.98
N GLU A 59 -0.19 3.04 13.78
CA GLU A 59 -1.22 3.48 14.73
C GLU A 59 -2.28 2.40 14.98
N ARG A 60 -2.77 1.77 13.90
CA ARG A 60 -3.75 0.69 13.97
C ARG A 60 -3.18 -0.55 14.64
N ALA A 61 -1.95 -0.92 14.29
CA ALA A 61 -1.25 -2.07 14.85
C ALA A 61 -1.03 -1.91 16.37
N LEU A 62 -0.54 -0.75 16.80
CA LEU A 62 -0.31 -0.47 18.22
C LEU A 62 -1.63 -0.44 19.00
N THR A 63 -2.65 0.24 18.47
CA THR A 63 -3.96 0.33 19.13
C THR A 63 -4.55 -1.06 19.36
N TRP A 64 -4.53 -1.90 18.33
CA TRP A 64 -5.00 -3.27 18.44
C TRP A 64 -4.16 -4.09 19.42
N ALA A 65 -2.83 -4.03 19.33
CA ALA A 65 -1.94 -4.84 20.14
C ALA A 65 -2.05 -4.52 21.64
N ARG A 66 -2.25 -3.24 21.99
CA ARG A 66 -2.51 -2.81 23.37
C ARG A 66 -3.84 -3.38 23.89
N GLN A 67 -4.90 -3.31 23.08
CA GLN A 67 -6.21 -3.86 23.45
C GLN A 67 -6.16 -5.39 23.62
N GLU A 68 -5.48 -6.09 22.71
CA GLU A 68 -5.30 -7.54 22.77
C GLU A 68 -4.49 -7.93 24.00
N ARG A 69 -3.38 -7.25 24.29
CA ARG A 69 -2.57 -7.46 25.51
C ARG A 69 -3.41 -7.29 26.77
N ALA A 70 -4.22 -6.23 26.84
CA ALA A 70 -5.09 -6.00 27.99
C ALA A 70 -6.13 -7.12 28.17
N THR A 71 -6.72 -7.59 27.07
CA THR A 71 -7.68 -8.71 27.05
C THR A 71 -7.03 -10.01 27.53
N LEU A 72 -5.87 -10.35 26.99
CA LEU A 72 -5.13 -11.56 27.38
C LEU A 72 -4.75 -11.54 28.86
N ARG A 73 -4.26 -10.39 29.36
CA ARG A 73 -3.92 -10.27 30.80
C ARG A 73 -5.12 -10.42 31.70
N LYS A 74 -6.25 -9.81 31.34
CA LYS A 74 -7.52 -9.94 32.08
C LYS A 74 -7.97 -11.41 32.14
N THR A 75 -7.89 -12.12 31.02
CA THR A 75 -8.24 -13.55 30.94
C THR A 75 -7.34 -14.41 31.81
N MET A 76 -6.05 -14.02 31.93
CA MET A 76 -5.07 -14.73 32.80
C MET A 76 -5.13 -14.29 34.26
N GLY A 77 -6.04 -13.40 34.66
CA GLY A 77 -6.10 -12.87 36.01
C GLY A 77 -4.93 -12.00 36.42
N LYS A 78 -4.19 -11.45 35.44
CA LYS A 78 -3.02 -10.57 35.67
C LYS A 78 -3.45 -9.11 35.71
N PRO A 79 -2.79 -8.25 36.52
CA PRO A 79 -3.09 -6.82 36.55
C PRO A 79 -2.82 -6.15 35.19
N PRO A 80 -3.47 -5.00 34.89
CA PRO A 80 -3.12 -4.18 33.74
C PRO A 80 -1.62 -3.84 33.74
N VAL A 81 -1.06 -3.61 32.55
CA VAL A 81 0.29 -3.01 32.41
C VAL A 81 0.08 -1.52 32.26
N ASP A 82 0.77 -0.75 33.07
CA ASP A 82 0.91 0.67 32.83
C ASP A 82 1.94 0.85 31.71
N ASP A 83 1.51 1.50 30.63
CA ASP A 83 2.42 1.81 29.53
C ASP A 83 3.21 3.07 29.93
N ASP A 84 4.42 2.91 30.43
CA ASP A 84 5.31 4.01 30.83
C ASP A 84 5.66 4.97 29.67
N ILE A 85 5.42 4.53 28.41
CA ILE A 85 5.70 5.30 27.20
C ILE A 85 4.38 5.80 26.59
N PRO A 86 4.26 7.12 26.31
CA PRO A 86 3.09 7.67 25.61
C PRO A 86 2.82 6.98 24.27
N ALA A 87 1.54 6.85 23.90
CA ALA A 87 1.14 6.15 22.67
C ALA A 87 1.83 6.69 21.42
N GLU A 88 1.95 8.01 21.30
CA GLU A 88 2.61 8.66 20.16
C GLU A 88 4.10 8.28 20.06
N GLU A 89 4.78 8.17 21.19
CA GLU A 89 6.18 7.76 21.22
C GLU A 89 6.32 6.28 20.86
N GLN A 90 5.42 5.42 21.37
CA GLN A 90 5.40 4.00 20.98
C GLN A 90 5.12 3.82 19.49
N VAL A 91 4.22 4.60 18.87
CA VAL A 91 4.01 4.58 17.42
C VAL A 91 5.29 4.94 16.68
N ARG A 92 6.04 5.96 17.14
CA ARG A 92 7.32 6.33 16.52
C ARG A 92 8.37 5.22 16.60
N ILE A 93 8.46 4.56 17.77
CA ILE A 93 9.36 3.43 17.94
C ILE A 93 8.94 2.24 17.05
N LEU A 94 7.65 1.90 17.06
CA LEU A 94 7.09 0.83 16.23
C LEU A 94 7.32 1.11 14.74
N ARG A 95 7.17 2.36 14.30
CA ARG A 95 7.42 2.77 12.92
C ARG A 95 8.88 2.55 12.51
N LYS A 96 9.85 2.91 13.35
CA LYS A 96 11.28 2.67 13.08
C LYS A 96 11.60 1.17 12.97
N LEU A 97 11.02 0.38 13.86
CA LEU A 97 11.18 -1.09 13.81
C LEU A 97 10.54 -1.67 12.56
N PHE A 98 9.33 -1.24 12.22
CA PHE A 98 8.66 -1.64 10.99
C PHE A 98 9.50 -1.30 9.75
N ASP A 99 9.99 -0.06 9.62
CA ASP A 99 10.79 0.36 8.46
C ASP A 99 12.05 -0.51 8.30
N ARG A 100 12.70 -0.85 9.42
CA ARG A 100 13.86 -1.75 9.43
C ARG A 100 13.46 -3.15 8.94
N TYR A 101 12.47 -3.77 9.58
CA TYR A 101 12.09 -5.15 9.24
C TYR A 101 11.45 -5.24 7.85
N TYR A 102 10.70 -4.21 7.45
CA TYR A 102 10.13 -4.18 6.11
C TYR A 102 11.22 -4.10 5.03
N GLY A 103 12.30 -3.36 5.28
CA GLY A 103 13.47 -3.37 4.40
C GLY A 103 14.13 -4.75 4.24
N GLU A 104 14.00 -5.63 5.25
CA GLU A 104 14.55 -6.98 5.21
C GLU A 104 13.63 -7.98 4.46
N VAL A 105 12.29 -7.79 4.50
CA VAL A 105 11.33 -8.80 4.01
C VAL A 105 10.47 -8.34 2.82
N ALA A 106 10.55 -7.08 2.40
CA ALA A 106 9.65 -6.51 1.41
C ALA A 106 9.71 -7.23 0.06
N GLU A 107 10.92 -7.56 -0.40
CA GLU A 107 11.13 -8.22 -1.69
C GLU A 107 10.58 -9.65 -1.70
N GLU A 108 10.90 -10.44 -0.67
CA GLU A 108 10.46 -11.83 -0.57
C GLU A 108 8.95 -11.95 -0.26
N GLY A 109 8.40 -10.96 0.43
CA GLY A 109 6.99 -10.92 0.86
C GLY A 109 6.05 -10.19 -0.10
N THR A 110 6.50 -9.81 -1.30
CA THR A 110 5.69 -9.08 -2.28
C THR A 110 5.71 -9.77 -3.64
N PHE A 111 4.54 -9.98 -4.23
CA PHE A 111 4.37 -10.72 -5.48
C PHE A 111 3.53 -9.92 -6.46
N LEU A 112 3.86 -9.99 -7.77
CA LEU A 112 2.99 -9.46 -8.82
C LEU A 112 1.68 -10.23 -8.85
N PHE A 113 0.57 -9.51 -9.05
CA PHE A 113 -0.66 -10.18 -9.47
C PHE A 113 -0.51 -10.78 -10.87
N PRO A 114 -1.28 -11.85 -11.19
CA PRO A 114 -1.26 -12.46 -12.52
C PRO A 114 -1.48 -11.42 -13.63
N HIS A 115 -0.73 -11.56 -14.73
CA HIS A 115 -0.83 -10.72 -15.93
C HIS A 115 -0.45 -9.24 -15.78
N VAL A 116 0.10 -8.80 -14.65
CA VAL A 116 0.52 -7.40 -14.47
C VAL A 116 1.61 -7.03 -15.46
N ALA A 117 2.70 -7.80 -15.53
CA ALA A 117 3.81 -7.48 -16.44
C ALA A 117 3.36 -7.45 -17.92
N ASP A 118 2.54 -8.41 -18.33
CA ASP A 118 1.98 -8.47 -19.69
C ASP A 118 1.12 -7.23 -20.00
N THR A 119 0.29 -6.82 -19.03
CA THR A 119 -0.58 -5.64 -19.16
C THR A 119 0.23 -4.35 -19.28
N LEU A 120 1.25 -4.17 -18.42
CA LEU A 120 2.13 -3.00 -18.46
C LEU A 120 2.88 -2.94 -19.80
N GLY A 121 3.43 -4.08 -20.26
CA GLY A 121 4.10 -4.18 -21.55
C GLY A 121 3.17 -3.87 -22.73
N ALA A 122 1.94 -4.36 -22.71
CA ALA A 122 0.95 -4.09 -23.75
C ALA A 122 0.54 -2.61 -23.83
N LEU A 123 0.41 -1.94 -22.67
CA LEU A 123 0.11 -0.51 -22.62
C LEU A 123 1.28 0.33 -23.11
N GLN A 124 2.52 0.00 -22.71
CA GLN A 124 3.73 0.64 -23.18
C GLN A 124 3.90 0.49 -24.70
N ALA A 125 3.63 -0.69 -25.25
CA ALA A 125 3.68 -0.97 -26.68
C ALA A 125 2.67 -0.12 -27.50
N LYS A 126 1.60 0.37 -26.86
CA LYS A 126 0.65 1.34 -27.44
C LYS A 126 1.13 2.80 -27.36
N GLY A 127 2.34 3.05 -26.83
CA GLY A 127 2.89 4.38 -26.67
C GLY A 127 2.28 5.19 -25.52
N LEU A 128 1.56 4.58 -24.60
CA LEU A 128 0.98 5.26 -23.45
C LEU A 128 2.06 5.42 -22.36
N PRO A 129 2.33 6.63 -21.85
CA PRO A 129 3.11 6.81 -20.64
C PRO A 129 2.41 6.18 -19.45
N LEU A 130 3.18 5.47 -18.62
CA LEU A 130 2.68 4.83 -17.41
C LEU A 130 3.24 5.53 -16.18
N GLY A 131 2.37 5.79 -15.21
CA GLY A 131 2.69 6.34 -13.90
C GLY A 131 2.38 5.37 -12.77
N LEU A 132 3.11 5.50 -11.68
CA LEU A 132 2.81 4.83 -10.41
C LEU A 132 2.48 5.87 -9.35
N VAL A 133 1.43 5.65 -8.57
CA VAL A 133 1.01 6.53 -7.48
C VAL A 133 0.63 5.70 -6.26
N THR A 134 1.44 5.72 -5.23
CA THR A 134 1.23 4.89 -4.03
C THR A 134 1.37 5.69 -2.73
N ASN A 135 0.65 5.27 -1.68
CA ASN A 135 0.85 5.78 -0.31
C ASN A 135 2.02 5.09 0.42
N LYS A 136 2.66 4.12 -0.24
CA LYS A 136 3.86 3.45 0.28
C LYS A 136 4.99 4.47 0.44
N PRO A 137 5.77 4.42 1.55
CA PRO A 137 6.92 5.31 1.71
C PRO A 137 7.90 5.20 0.54
N THR A 138 8.31 6.35 0.01
CA THR A 138 9.13 6.46 -1.22
C THR A 138 10.39 5.60 -1.23
N PRO A 139 11.16 5.44 -0.10
CA PRO A 139 12.37 4.63 -0.08
C PRO A 139 12.14 3.14 -0.42
N PHE A 140 10.93 2.62 -0.20
CA PHE A 140 10.61 1.22 -0.47
C PHE A 140 10.06 0.98 -1.88
N VAL A 141 9.79 2.04 -2.67
CA VAL A 141 9.11 1.89 -3.96
C VAL A 141 10.08 1.43 -5.04
N ALA A 142 11.16 2.17 -5.27
CA ALA A 142 12.10 1.87 -6.35
C ALA A 142 12.75 0.49 -6.22
N PRO A 143 13.32 0.09 -5.05
CA PRO A 143 13.90 -1.24 -4.87
C PRO A 143 12.89 -2.37 -5.17
N LEU A 144 11.65 -2.20 -4.73
CA LEU A 144 10.60 -3.19 -4.96
C LEU A 144 10.23 -3.32 -6.44
N LEU A 145 10.11 -2.20 -7.17
CA LEU A 145 9.83 -2.22 -8.60
C LEU A 145 10.97 -2.87 -9.41
N GLU A 146 12.22 -2.68 -8.98
CA GLU A 146 13.41 -3.30 -9.56
C GLU A 146 13.41 -4.82 -9.30
N ALA A 147 13.21 -5.24 -8.05
CA ALA A 147 13.15 -6.66 -7.69
C ALA A 147 12.05 -7.42 -8.44
N LEU A 148 10.93 -6.75 -8.74
CA LEU A 148 9.81 -7.31 -9.51
C LEU A 148 9.96 -7.18 -11.03
N ASP A 149 11.07 -6.60 -11.52
CA ASP A 149 11.35 -6.33 -12.96
C ASP A 149 10.26 -5.51 -13.67
N ILE A 150 9.59 -4.60 -12.96
CA ILE A 150 8.56 -3.72 -13.51
C ILE A 150 8.93 -2.24 -13.52
N ALA A 151 10.04 -1.83 -12.92
CA ALA A 151 10.49 -0.44 -12.88
C ALA A 151 10.57 0.19 -14.29
N LYS A 152 11.01 -0.58 -15.29
CA LYS A 152 11.20 -0.18 -16.69
C LYS A 152 9.94 0.30 -17.40
N TYR A 153 8.75 -0.02 -16.88
CA TYR A 153 7.49 0.38 -17.50
C TYR A 153 7.05 1.79 -17.12
N PHE A 154 7.48 2.29 -15.96
CA PHE A 154 7.00 3.56 -15.42
C PHE A 154 7.89 4.74 -15.82
N SER A 155 7.30 5.73 -16.48
CA SER A 155 7.96 7.00 -16.76
C SER A 155 7.97 7.95 -15.56
N VAL A 156 7.01 7.78 -14.64
CA VAL A 156 6.84 8.59 -13.43
C VAL A 156 6.44 7.69 -12.28
N VAL A 157 7.11 7.85 -11.14
CA VAL A 157 6.79 7.17 -9.88
C VAL A 157 6.60 8.22 -8.79
N ILE A 158 5.47 8.15 -8.08
CA ILE A 158 5.12 9.01 -6.95
C ILE A 158 4.87 8.12 -5.74
N GLY A 159 5.76 8.21 -4.77
CA GLY A 159 5.62 7.56 -3.47
C GLY A 159 4.90 8.43 -2.44
N GLY A 160 4.64 7.87 -1.26
CA GLY A 160 3.90 8.57 -0.21
C GLY A 160 4.59 9.81 0.34
N ASP A 161 5.91 9.89 0.26
CA ASP A 161 6.68 11.01 0.81
C ASP A 161 7.03 12.07 -0.25
N ASP A 162 6.62 11.88 -1.51
CA ASP A 162 6.84 12.83 -2.61
C ASP A 162 5.80 13.95 -2.64
N VAL A 163 4.78 13.87 -1.82
CA VAL A 163 3.67 14.82 -1.73
C VAL A 163 3.35 15.18 -0.29
N GLN A 164 2.82 16.37 -0.08
CA GLN A 164 2.38 16.79 1.25
C GLN A 164 1.14 16.01 1.70
N ASN A 165 0.19 15.81 0.79
CA ASN A 165 -1.05 15.12 1.07
C ASN A 165 -1.13 13.83 0.25
N LYS A 166 -1.19 12.69 0.97
CA LYS A 166 -1.31 11.34 0.37
C LYS A 166 -2.75 11.10 -0.11
N LYS A 167 -2.97 10.06 -0.95
CA LYS A 167 -4.35 9.59 -1.25
C LYS A 167 -5.09 9.31 0.07
N PRO A 168 -6.32 9.77 0.25
CA PRO A 168 -7.33 10.16 -0.75
C PRO A 168 -7.26 11.59 -1.27
N HIS A 169 -6.29 12.41 -0.88
CA HIS A 169 -6.10 13.73 -1.48
C HIS A 169 -5.70 13.62 -2.97
N PRO A 170 -6.09 14.57 -3.84
CA PRO A 170 -5.80 14.50 -5.27
C PRO A 170 -4.34 14.81 -5.63
N ASP A 171 -3.55 15.42 -4.73
CA ASP A 171 -2.19 15.88 -5.01
C ASP A 171 -1.30 14.85 -5.74
N PRO A 172 -1.24 13.57 -5.33
CA PRO A 172 -0.37 12.60 -5.99
C PRO A 172 -0.80 12.34 -7.45
N LEU A 173 -2.11 12.35 -7.70
CA LEU A 173 -2.64 12.13 -9.05
C LEU A 173 -2.45 13.35 -9.95
N LEU A 174 -2.55 14.55 -9.41
CA LEU A 174 -2.24 15.79 -10.12
C LEU A 174 -0.75 15.85 -10.48
N LEU A 175 0.12 15.50 -9.53
CA LEU A 175 1.57 15.49 -9.73
C LEU A 175 2.01 14.47 -10.79
N VAL A 176 1.45 13.25 -10.78
CA VAL A 176 1.79 12.25 -11.79
C VAL A 176 1.32 12.66 -13.19
N ALA A 177 0.12 13.25 -13.32
CA ALA A 177 -0.38 13.75 -14.60
C ALA A 177 0.49 14.88 -15.14
N GLU A 178 0.88 15.85 -14.29
CA GLU A 178 1.80 16.93 -14.62
C GLU A 178 3.14 16.38 -15.13
N ARG A 179 3.76 15.46 -14.38
CA ARG A 179 5.06 14.86 -14.76
C ARG A 179 4.98 14.00 -16.02
N MET A 180 3.82 13.40 -16.31
CA MET A 180 3.58 12.71 -17.58
C MET A 180 3.26 13.65 -18.74
N GLY A 181 3.09 14.95 -18.50
CA GLY A 181 2.78 15.95 -19.52
C GLY A 181 1.38 15.82 -20.12
N ILE A 182 0.41 15.31 -19.35
CA ILE A 182 -0.98 15.12 -19.78
C ILE A 182 -1.96 15.86 -18.86
N ALA A 183 -3.12 16.22 -19.38
CA ALA A 183 -4.18 16.74 -18.54
C ALA A 183 -4.72 15.62 -17.61
N PRO A 184 -5.07 15.91 -16.35
CA PRO A 184 -5.61 14.90 -15.44
C PRO A 184 -6.84 14.15 -16.00
N GLN A 185 -7.65 14.83 -16.82
CA GLN A 185 -8.82 14.27 -17.50
C GLN A 185 -8.47 13.24 -18.59
N GLN A 186 -7.23 13.26 -19.07
CA GLN A 186 -6.71 12.32 -20.07
C GLN A 186 -5.98 11.13 -19.43
N MET A 187 -6.00 11.03 -18.10
CA MET A 187 -5.40 9.95 -17.34
C MET A 187 -6.44 8.92 -16.91
N LEU A 188 -6.17 7.65 -17.20
CA LEU A 188 -6.84 6.53 -16.55
C LEU A 188 -6.08 6.22 -15.26
N PHE A 189 -6.76 6.25 -14.11
CA PHE A 189 -6.18 5.79 -12.85
C PHE A 189 -6.77 4.45 -12.43
N VAL A 190 -5.90 3.51 -12.08
CA VAL A 190 -6.26 2.14 -11.71
C VAL A 190 -5.83 1.90 -10.27
N GLY A 191 -6.78 1.50 -9.41
CA GLY A 191 -6.55 1.25 -7.99
C GLY A 191 -7.60 0.33 -7.39
N ASP A 192 -7.37 -0.19 -6.17
CA ASP A 192 -8.24 -1.17 -5.51
C ASP A 192 -8.93 -0.62 -4.24
N SER A 193 -8.53 0.57 -3.78
CA SER A 193 -8.93 1.10 -2.49
C SER A 193 -9.93 2.26 -2.56
N ARG A 194 -10.58 2.55 -1.41
CA ARG A 194 -11.40 3.75 -1.26
C ARG A 194 -10.58 5.04 -1.47
N ASN A 195 -9.31 5.04 -1.08
CA ASN A 195 -8.43 6.19 -1.23
C ASN A 195 -8.19 6.54 -2.70
N ASP A 196 -8.07 5.52 -3.56
CA ASP A 196 -7.90 5.68 -5.00
C ASP A 196 -9.14 6.30 -5.63
N ILE A 197 -10.33 5.80 -5.27
CA ILE A 197 -11.59 6.32 -5.76
C ILE A 197 -11.80 7.78 -5.35
N GLN A 198 -11.50 8.10 -4.08
CA GLN A 198 -11.69 9.46 -3.58
C GLN A 198 -10.73 10.43 -4.25
N ALA A 199 -9.43 10.09 -4.33
CA ALA A 199 -8.44 10.90 -5.01
C ALA A 199 -8.83 11.16 -6.50
N ALA A 200 -9.27 10.10 -7.20
CA ALA A 200 -9.72 10.21 -8.58
C ALA A 200 -10.96 11.09 -8.75
N LYS A 201 -11.92 11.05 -7.82
CA LYS A 201 -13.13 11.88 -7.87
C LYS A 201 -12.83 13.36 -7.70
N GLU A 202 -11.85 13.71 -6.85
CA GLU A 202 -11.46 15.10 -6.59
C GLU A 202 -10.79 15.78 -7.80
N ILE A 203 -10.22 15.01 -8.74
CA ILE A 203 -9.61 15.56 -9.96
C ILE A 203 -10.66 15.94 -11.02
N GLY A 204 -11.91 15.49 -10.86
CA GLY A 204 -13.02 15.82 -11.75
C GLY A 204 -13.59 14.61 -12.51
N ARG A 205 -14.76 14.83 -13.16
CA ARG A 205 -15.65 13.81 -13.74
C ARG A 205 -15.06 12.90 -14.82
N ALA A 206 -13.84 13.13 -15.28
CA ALA A 206 -13.24 12.41 -16.41
C ALA A 206 -12.15 11.41 -16.00
N THR A 207 -11.73 11.39 -14.74
CA THR A 207 -10.77 10.37 -14.28
C THR A 207 -11.51 9.04 -14.09
N HIS A 208 -11.11 8.02 -14.83
CA HIS A 208 -11.70 6.70 -14.72
C HIS A 208 -10.93 5.91 -13.67
N ALA A 209 -11.52 5.67 -12.50
CA ALA A 209 -10.99 4.74 -11.53
C ALA A 209 -11.54 3.34 -11.83
N MET A 210 -10.66 2.40 -12.16
CA MET A 210 -11.00 0.98 -12.22
C MET A 210 -10.69 0.34 -10.87
N ILE A 211 -11.68 -0.35 -10.31
CA ILE A 211 -11.54 -1.04 -9.04
C ILE A 211 -11.42 -2.54 -9.34
N PHE A 212 -10.31 -3.13 -8.94
CA PHE A 212 -10.21 -4.57 -8.83
C PHE A 212 -10.63 -5.00 -7.43
N ARG A 213 -11.67 -5.85 -7.33
CA ARG A 213 -11.94 -6.52 -6.06
C ARG A 213 -10.84 -7.54 -5.83
N ARG A 214 -10.09 -7.39 -4.73
CA ARG A 214 -9.21 -8.43 -4.20
C ARG A 214 -9.98 -9.74 -4.14
N GLN A 215 -9.65 -10.71 -4.99
CA GLN A 215 -10.12 -12.09 -4.79
C GLN A 215 -9.44 -12.58 -3.50
N LYS A 216 -10.25 -13.05 -2.54
CA LYS A 216 -9.70 -13.73 -1.36
C LYS A 216 -8.78 -14.84 -1.86
N ARG A 217 -7.50 -14.80 -1.45
CA ARG A 217 -6.62 -15.95 -1.63
C ARG A 217 -7.36 -17.18 -1.12
N GLN A 218 -7.63 -18.15 -1.99
CA GLN A 218 -7.86 -19.51 -1.55
C GLN A 218 -6.52 -19.98 -1.02
N VAL A 219 -6.38 -19.99 0.31
CA VAL A 219 -5.24 -20.64 0.96
C VAL A 219 -5.38 -22.11 0.59
N ALA A 220 -4.55 -22.55 -0.34
CA ALA A 220 -4.37 -23.99 -0.57
C ALA A 220 -3.74 -24.52 0.72
N HIS A 221 -4.54 -25.14 1.57
CA HIS A 221 -4.01 -25.97 2.64
C HIS A 221 -3.13 -27.04 1.98
N PRO A 222 -1.84 -27.17 2.34
CA PRO A 222 -1.10 -28.34 1.96
C PRO A 222 -1.83 -29.53 2.64
N LEU A 223 -2.37 -30.41 1.81
CA LEU A 223 -2.86 -31.70 2.26
C LEU A 223 -1.69 -32.43 2.90
N ALA A 224 -1.89 -32.91 4.13
CA ALA A 224 -1.01 -33.71 4.92
C ALA A 224 -0.59 -35.02 4.20
#